data_3d7b43ce6d4cfd6b38719abcb2fd3f74
#
_entry.id   3d7b43ce6d4cfd6b38719abcb2fd3f74
#
_cell.length_a   1.000
_cell.length_b   1.000
_cell.length_c   1.000
_cell.angle_alpha   90.00
_cell.angle_beta   90.00
_cell.angle_gamma   90.00
#
_symmetry.space_group_name_H-M   'P 1'
#
loop_
_entity.id
_entity.type
_entity.pdbx_description
1 polymer ?
#
loop_
_entity_poly.entity_id
_entity_poly.type
_entity_poly.pdbx_seq_one_letter_code
_entity_poly.pdbx_strand_id
1 'polypeptide(L)'
;MAHPEKETLAPPQHIAIIMDGNGRWAKKRGLPRTAGHAAGAESFRRIANYCRTLGVKYLTVYAFSTENWKRSADEVSGIMRLLRRYLEEALQDMEKNRVCFRFFGDLSRLSPELQKLCRDAESRSEDYDVQVNFCLNYGGRDEIVHAARAFAADVAAGKYMAEELTEELFDTYLYSKNVPDPELIIRPSGEQRTSNFLLWQSAYSEYVFMNVLWPDFEPSHLDEAIAEYHRRNRRFGGV
;
A
#
# COMPACT_ATOMS: atom_id res chain seq x y z
N MET A 1 -2.52 44.32 -2.35
CA MET A 1 -3.04 43.27 -3.24
C MET A 1 -3.07 41.99 -2.43
N ALA A 2 -4.25 41.49 -2.08
CA ALA A 2 -4.40 40.22 -1.36
C ALA A 2 -3.99 39.08 -2.31
N HIS A 3 -3.06 38.26 -1.88
CA HIS A 3 -2.80 36.98 -2.55
C HIS A 3 -4.09 36.16 -2.50
N PRO A 4 -4.57 35.61 -3.63
CA PRO A 4 -5.69 34.69 -3.57
C PRO A 4 -5.26 33.53 -2.66
N GLU A 5 -6.05 33.27 -1.61
CA GLU A 5 -5.98 32.05 -0.84
C GLU A 5 -6.04 30.88 -1.85
N LYS A 6 -4.98 30.07 -1.91
CA LYS A 6 -5.03 28.82 -2.65
C LYS A 6 -6.15 28.01 -2.02
N GLU A 7 -7.26 27.84 -2.73
CA GLU A 7 -8.22 26.79 -2.39
C GLU A 7 -7.42 25.49 -2.24
N THR A 8 -7.25 25.07 -1.01
CA THR A 8 -6.63 23.77 -0.71
C THR A 8 -7.65 22.71 -1.08
N LEU A 9 -7.55 22.21 -2.30
CA LEU A 9 -8.35 21.07 -2.75
C LEU A 9 -8.12 19.90 -1.78
N ALA A 10 -9.21 19.25 -1.36
CA ALA A 10 -9.12 18.11 -0.45
C ALA A 10 -8.25 17.01 -1.06
N PRO A 11 -7.34 16.39 -0.30
CA PRO A 11 -6.50 15.30 -0.83
C PRO A 11 -7.36 14.10 -1.21
N PRO A 12 -6.87 13.19 -2.08
CA PRO A 12 -7.51 11.89 -2.29
C PRO A 12 -7.72 11.19 -0.96
N GLN A 13 -8.85 10.56 -0.76
CA GLN A 13 -9.12 9.80 0.48
C GLN A 13 -8.18 8.61 0.63
N HIS A 14 -7.88 7.94 -0.51
CA HIS A 14 -7.02 6.77 -0.55
C HIS A 14 -5.88 6.99 -1.56
N ILE A 15 -4.65 6.97 -1.05
CA ILE A 15 -3.42 7.01 -1.85
C ILE A 15 -2.71 5.65 -1.73
N ALA A 16 -2.29 5.08 -2.86
CA ALA A 16 -1.48 3.87 -2.89
C ALA A 16 -0.08 4.16 -3.45
N ILE A 17 0.97 3.57 -2.88
CA ILE A 17 2.36 3.86 -3.26
C ILE A 17 3.14 2.56 -3.52
N ILE A 18 3.76 2.48 -4.71
CA ILE A 18 4.76 1.45 -5.01
C ILE A 18 6.13 1.98 -4.59
N MET A 19 6.66 1.54 -3.46
CA MET A 19 7.91 2.02 -2.84
C MET A 19 9.14 1.50 -3.59
N ASP A 20 9.34 1.96 -4.85
CA ASP A 20 10.38 1.46 -5.75
C ASP A 20 11.64 2.35 -5.75
N GLY A 21 12.80 1.71 -6.00
CA GLY A 21 14.07 2.40 -6.15
C GLY A 21 15.09 2.17 -5.03
N ASN A 22 14.74 1.49 -3.94
CA ASN A 22 15.62 1.23 -2.78
C ASN A 22 16.98 0.66 -3.18
N GLY A 23 16.98 -0.39 -4.02
CA GLY A 23 18.22 -1.03 -4.47
C GLY A 23 19.07 -0.15 -5.39
N ARG A 24 18.42 0.63 -6.29
CA ARG A 24 19.10 1.57 -7.18
C ARG A 24 19.71 2.74 -6.39
N TRP A 25 19.01 3.21 -5.39
CA TRP A 25 19.48 4.25 -4.47
C TRP A 25 20.77 3.82 -3.73
N ALA A 26 20.78 2.61 -3.17
CA ALA A 26 21.95 2.04 -2.49
C ALA A 26 23.11 1.86 -3.47
N LYS A 27 22.87 1.29 -4.66
CA LYS A 27 23.89 1.09 -5.69
C LYS A 27 24.57 2.38 -6.11
N LYS A 28 23.79 3.49 -6.30
CA LYS A 28 24.33 4.83 -6.64
C LYS A 28 25.29 5.37 -5.57
N ARG A 29 25.18 4.88 -4.33
CA ARG A 29 25.98 5.32 -3.17
C ARG A 29 27.04 4.31 -2.74
N GLY A 30 27.24 3.24 -3.49
CA GLY A 30 28.19 2.17 -3.13
C GLY A 30 27.79 1.39 -1.87
N LEU A 31 26.49 1.42 -1.51
CA LEU A 31 25.95 0.79 -0.31
C LEU A 31 25.30 -0.56 -0.62
N PRO A 32 25.21 -1.47 0.35
CA PRO A 32 24.47 -2.71 0.21
C PRO A 32 22.96 -2.42 0.07
N ARG A 33 22.22 -3.29 -0.65
CA ARG A 33 20.76 -3.11 -0.89
C ARG A 33 19.95 -2.95 0.39
N THR A 34 20.38 -3.61 1.47
CA THR A 34 19.74 -3.49 2.80
C THR A 34 19.75 -2.07 3.34
N ALA A 35 20.80 -1.28 3.07
CA ALA A 35 20.85 0.14 3.44
C ALA A 35 19.79 0.95 2.68
N GLY A 36 19.54 0.61 1.40
CA GLY A 36 18.47 1.23 0.62
C GLY A 36 17.08 0.92 1.18
N HIS A 37 16.84 -0.33 1.63
CA HIS A 37 15.59 -0.69 2.28
C HIS A 37 15.40 0.02 3.63
N ALA A 38 16.48 0.19 4.41
CA ALA A 38 16.42 0.94 5.67
C ALA A 38 16.08 2.42 5.42
N ALA A 39 16.75 3.06 4.45
CA ALA A 39 16.43 4.44 4.05
C ALA A 39 14.99 4.57 3.52
N GLY A 40 14.50 3.58 2.76
CA GLY A 40 13.12 3.53 2.28
C GLY A 40 12.10 3.39 3.40
N ALA A 41 12.42 2.69 4.50
CA ALA A 41 11.56 2.61 5.67
C ALA A 41 11.42 3.97 6.37
N GLU A 42 12.51 4.77 6.45
CA GLU A 42 12.44 6.13 6.99
C GLU A 42 11.60 7.05 6.09
N SER A 43 11.74 6.94 4.77
CA SER A 43 10.88 7.67 3.83
C SER A 43 9.41 7.30 4.00
N PHE A 44 9.11 6.01 4.19
CA PHE A 44 7.74 5.57 4.48
C PHE A 44 7.18 6.24 5.75
N ARG A 45 7.93 6.27 6.86
CA ARG A 45 7.49 6.92 8.10
C ARG A 45 7.18 8.41 7.89
N ARG A 46 8.07 9.11 7.19
CA ARG A 46 7.92 10.53 6.86
C ARG A 46 6.66 10.77 6.03
N ILE A 47 6.44 9.97 4.97
CA ILE A 47 5.31 10.12 4.07
C ILE A 47 3.99 9.69 4.73
N ALA A 48 3.96 8.61 5.51
CA ALA A 48 2.77 8.19 6.26
C ALA A 48 2.32 9.27 7.26
N ASN A 49 3.27 9.87 7.99
CA ASN A 49 2.97 10.99 8.87
C ASN A 49 2.45 12.20 8.08
N TYR A 50 3.04 12.50 6.93
CA TYR A 50 2.61 13.63 6.11
C TYR A 50 1.21 13.40 5.52
N CYS A 51 0.90 12.21 4.99
CA CYS A 51 -0.45 11.82 4.57
C CYS A 51 -1.49 12.09 5.66
N ARG A 52 -1.17 11.72 6.90
CA ARG A 52 -2.06 11.99 8.04
C ARG A 52 -2.30 13.48 8.27
N THR A 53 -1.26 14.32 8.16
CA THR A 53 -1.41 15.79 8.31
C THR A 53 -2.23 16.42 7.18
N LEU A 54 -2.22 15.82 6.00
CA LEU A 54 -3.04 16.23 4.86
C LEU A 54 -4.51 15.77 4.99
N GLY A 55 -4.83 14.84 5.89
CA GLY A 55 -6.17 14.29 6.04
C GLY A 55 -6.47 13.10 5.13
N VAL A 56 -5.45 12.47 4.53
CA VAL A 56 -5.59 11.19 3.81
C VAL A 56 -6.08 10.13 4.79
N LYS A 57 -7.15 9.40 4.41
CA LYS A 57 -7.79 8.40 5.27
C LYS A 57 -7.14 7.02 5.13
N TYR A 58 -6.75 6.66 3.92
CA TYR A 58 -6.18 5.35 3.59
C TYR A 58 -4.86 5.53 2.85
N LEU A 59 -3.81 4.88 3.34
CA LEU A 59 -2.53 4.80 2.67
C LEU A 59 -2.19 3.32 2.44
N THR A 60 -2.14 2.87 1.18
CA THR A 60 -1.71 1.51 0.84
C THR A 60 -0.30 1.51 0.29
N VAL A 61 0.58 0.65 0.81
CA VAL A 61 1.97 0.58 0.36
C VAL A 61 2.37 -0.82 -0.06
N TYR A 62 3.10 -0.90 -1.18
CA TYR A 62 3.65 -2.17 -1.67
C TYR A 62 4.95 -2.48 -0.94
N ALA A 63 4.86 -3.21 0.17
CA ALA A 63 6.01 -3.49 1.03
C ALA A 63 6.79 -4.74 0.59
N PHE A 64 6.08 -5.81 0.17
CA PHE A 64 6.72 -7.05 -0.28
C PHE A 64 5.81 -7.83 -1.24
N SER A 65 6.24 -7.96 -2.51
CA SER A 65 5.47 -8.70 -3.52
C SER A 65 5.76 -10.22 -3.48
N THR A 66 4.83 -11.01 -4.04
CA THR A 66 5.04 -12.46 -4.24
C THR A 66 6.29 -12.77 -5.06
N GLU A 67 6.66 -11.90 -6.00
CA GLU A 67 7.86 -12.04 -6.83
C GLU A 67 9.16 -11.79 -6.05
N ASN A 68 9.10 -11.04 -4.93
CA ASN A 68 10.29 -10.70 -4.14
C ASN A 68 10.92 -11.90 -3.44
N TRP A 69 10.22 -13.02 -3.29
CA TRP A 69 10.80 -14.26 -2.81
C TRP A 69 11.93 -14.82 -3.71
N LYS A 70 12.00 -14.36 -4.97
CA LYS A 70 13.07 -14.73 -5.91
C LYS A 70 14.37 -13.96 -5.67
N ARG A 71 14.39 -12.98 -4.76
CA ARG A 71 15.60 -12.24 -4.37
C ARG A 71 16.52 -13.10 -3.53
N SER A 72 17.76 -12.64 -3.30
CA SER A 72 18.69 -13.35 -2.43
C SER A 72 18.13 -13.51 -1.02
N ALA A 73 18.47 -14.61 -0.35
CA ALA A 73 18.03 -14.90 1.01
C ALA A 73 18.39 -13.79 1.99
N ASP A 74 19.57 -13.17 1.82
CA ASP A 74 20.03 -12.05 2.65
C ASP A 74 19.16 -10.80 2.47
N GLU A 75 18.75 -10.49 1.23
CA GLU A 75 17.86 -9.35 0.95
C GLU A 75 16.49 -9.61 1.56
N VAL A 76 15.90 -10.79 1.34
CA VAL A 76 14.60 -11.17 1.92
C VAL A 76 14.66 -11.11 3.44
N SER A 77 15.65 -11.73 4.07
CA SER A 77 15.83 -11.70 5.53
C SER A 77 16.00 -10.27 6.06
N GLY A 78 16.72 -9.43 5.32
CA GLY A 78 16.88 -8.00 5.66
C GLY A 78 15.55 -7.25 5.66
N ILE A 79 14.72 -7.45 4.64
CA ILE A 79 13.40 -6.83 4.54
C ILE A 79 12.49 -7.31 5.68
N MET A 80 12.47 -8.62 5.97
CA MET A 80 11.63 -9.18 7.05
C MET A 80 12.06 -8.66 8.44
N ARG A 81 13.37 -8.48 8.68
CA ARG A 81 13.85 -7.84 9.93
C ARG A 81 13.44 -6.38 10.05
N LEU A 82 13.47 -5.62 8.95
CA LEU A 82 13.00 -4.23 8.92
C LEU A 82 11.50 -4.14 9.20
N LEU A 83 10.70 -5.00 8.58
CA LEU A 83 9.27 -5.08 8.82
C LEU A 83 8.96 -5.41 10.28
N ARG A 84 9.63 -6.42 10.83
CA ARG A 84 9.49 -6.80 12.24
C ARG A 84 9.74 -5.62 13.16
N ARG A 85 10.90 -4.98 13.02
CA ARG A 85 11.26 -3.81 13.83
C ARG A 85 10.22 -2.69 13.71
N TYR A 86 9.77 -2.41 12.48
CA TYR A 86 8.74 -1.41 12.24
C TYR A 86 7.45 -1.71 13.00
N LEU A 87 6.98 -2.97 12.95
CA LEU A 87 5.74 -3.37 13.64
C LEU A 87 5.91 -3.35 15.17
N GLU A 88 7.06 -3.77 15.68
CA GLU A 88 7.37 -3.70 17.12
C GLU A 88 7.34 -2.24 17.63
N GLU A 89 7.96 -1.32 16.90
CA GLU A 89 7.95 0.12 17.20
C GLU A 89 6.53 0.72 17.06
N ALA A 90 5.80 0.34 16.00
CA ALA A 90 4.43 0.80 15.77
C ALA A 90 3.48 0.37 16.88
N LEU A 91 3.62 -0.86 17.39
CA LEU A 91 2.84 -1.37 18.51
C LEU A 91 3.12 -0.64 19.83
N GLN A 92 4.35 -0.16 20.03
CA GLN A 92 4.73 0.65 21.22
C GLN A 92 4.12 2.06 21.16
N ASP A 93 4.12 2.68 19.97
CA ASP A 93 3.67 4.05 19.79
C ASP A 93 2.20 4.15 19.30
N MET A 94 1.46 3.04 19.31
CA MET A 94 0.15 2.92 18.68
C MET A 94 -0.88 3.92 19.19
N GLU A 95 -0.98 4.07 20.52
CA GLU A 95 -1.92 5.00 21.16
C GLU A 95 -1.63 6.46 20.79
N LYS A 96 -0.34 6.81 20.65
CA LYS A 96 0.10 8.15 20.25
C LYS A 96 -0.19 8.44 18.78
N ASN A 97 0.04 7.46 17.92
CA ASN A 97 -0.08 7.63 16.48
C ASN A 97 -1.50 7.44 15.97
N ARG A 98 -2.33 6.65 16.65
CA ARG A 98 -3.74 6.36 16.32
C ARG A 98 -3.93 5.99 14.84
N VAL A 99 -3.15 5.02 14.36
CA VAL A 99 -3.19 4.52 12.98
C VAL A 99 -3.68 3.09 12.98
N CYS A 100 -4.74 2.82 12.22
CA CYS A 100 -5.23 1.47 11.96
C CYS A 100 -4.29 0.76 10.98
N PHE A 101 -3.88 -0.46 11.31
CA PHE A 101 -3.04 -1.30 10.44
C PHE A 101 -3.90 -2.38 9.78
N ARG A 102 -3.64 -2.61 8.48
CA ARG A 102 -4.18 -3.75 7.74
C ARG A 102 -3.08 -4.36 6.89
N PHE A 103 -3.18 -5.67 6.65
CA PHE A 103 -2.21 -6.40 5.85
C PHE A 103 -2.93 -7.12 4.71
N PHE A 104 -2.56 -6.80 3.47
CA PHE A 104 -3.09 -7.43 2.27
C PHE A 104 -2.08 -8.44 1.74
N GLY A 105 -2.52 -9.66 1.50
CA GLY A 105 -1.71 -10.77 0.98
C GLY A 105 -1.75 -12.02 1.83
N ASP A 106 -1.13 -13.08 1.34
CA ASP A 106 -1.03 -14.34 2.06
C ASP A 106 0.10 -14.31 3.09
N LEU A 107 -0.25 -14.04 4.34
CA LEU A 107 0.71 -13.96 5.45
C LEU A 107 1.22 -15.33 5.90
N SER A 108 0.67 -16.45 5.41
CA SER A 108 1.05 -17.80 5.86
C SER A 108 2.52 -18.15 5.59
N ARG A 109 3.15 -17.50 4.60
CA ARG A 109 4.57 -17.66 4.27
C ARG A 109 5.53 -16.88 5.16
N LEU A 110 5.03 -15.96 5.97
CA LEU A 110 5.84 -15.22 6.94
C LEU A 110 6.13 -16.11 8.16
N SER A 111 7.16 -15.76 8.95
CA SER A 111 7.42 -16.48 10.19
C SER A 111 6.26 -16.36 11.17
N PRO A 112 6.03 -17.37 12.04
CA PRO A 112 4.94 -17.33 13.02
C PRO A 112 4.96 -16.07 13.90
N GLU A 113 6.16 -15.58 14.26
CA GLU A 113 6.34 -14.37 15.07
C GLU A 113 5.86 -13.13 14.29
N LEU A 114 6.21 -13.03 13.01
CA LEU A 114 5.80 -11.91 12.17
C LEU A 114 4.31 -11.93 11.89
N GLN A 115 3.73 -13.11 11.64
CA GLN A 115 2.29 -13.28 11.52
C GLN A 115 1.57 -12.82 12.81
N LYS A 116 2.12 -13.16 13.99
CA LYS A 116 1.56 -12.73 15.27
C LYS A 116 1.61 -11.20 15.41
N LEU A 117 2.75 -10.57 15.07
CA LEU A 117 2.89 -9.11 15.11
C LEU A 117 1.88 -8.42 14.18
N CYS A 118 1.64 -8.95 12.98
CA CYS A 118 0.62 -8.42 12.08
C CYS A 118 -0.78 -8.49 12.71
N ARG A 119 -1.17 -9.66 13.23
CA ARG A 119 -2.49 -9.82 13.90
C ARG A 119 -2.65 -8.92 15.12
N ASP A 120 -1.62 -8.83 15.95
CA ASP A 120 -1.63 -7.95 17.13
C ASP A 120 -1.78 -6.47 16.73
N ALA A 121 -1.11 -6.06 15.64
CA ALA A 121 -1.23 -4.70 15.12
C ALA A 121 -2.63 -4.41 14.58
N GLU A 122 -3.23 -5.31 13.79
CA GLU A 122 -4.60 -5.16 13.29
C GLU A 122 -5.61 -5.07 14.43
N SER A 123 -5.60 -6.05 15.35
CA SER A 123 -6.59 -6.14 16.44
C SER A 123 -6.53 -4.95 17.39
N ARG A 124 -5.32 -4.45 17.70
CA ARG A 124 -5.16 -3.34 18.66
C ARG A 124 -5.43 -1.97 18.04
N SER A 125 -5.51 -1.87 16.73
CA SER A 125 -5.67 -0.60 16.00
C SER A 125 -6.99 -0.47 15.24
N GLU A 126 -7.90 -1.43 15.35
CA GLU A 126 -9.12 -1.48 14.52
C GLU A 126 -10.04 -0.26 14.66
N ASP A 127 -10.02 0.41 15.81
CA ASP A 127 -10.88 1.57 16.12
C ASP A 127 -10.27 2.92 15.68
N TYR A 128 -9.13 2.93 14.97
CA TYR A 128 -8.49 4.17 14.56
C TYR A 128 -8.92 4.60 13.15
N ASP A 129 -9.12 5.91 12.96
CA ASP A 129 -9.73 6.49 11.75
C ASP A 129 -8.81 6.59 10.54
N VAL A 130 -7.49 6.68 10.73
CA VAL A 130 -6.50 6.73 9.66
C VAL A 130 -5.90 5.35 9.50
N GLN A 131 -5.99 4.81 8.29
CA GLN A 131 -5.60 3.43 8.02
C GLN A 131 -4.39 3.35 7.10
N VAL A 132 -3.43 2.49 7.49
CA VAL A 132 -2.27 2.12 6.65
C VAL A 132 -2.35 0.64 6.30
N ASN A 133 -2.39 0.34 5.00
CA ASN A 133 -2.45 -1.01 4.47
C ASN A 133 -1.07 -1.41 3.93
N PHE A 134 -0.54 -2.52 4.42
CA PHE A 134 0.72 -3.09 3.94
C PHE A 134 0.43 -4.28 3.03
N CYS A 135 0.77 -4.16 1.76
CA CYS A 135 0.77 -5.30 0.85
C CYS A 135 2.01 -6.16 1.11
N LEU A 136 1.82 -7.30 1.80
CA LEU A 136 2.86 -8.24 2.22
C LEU A 136 2.64 -9.62 1.61
N ASN A 137 3.66 -10.17 0.95
CA ASN A 137 3.49 -11.38 0.16
C ASN A 137 2.26 -11.27 -0.74
N TYR A 138 2.13 -10.10 -1.36
CA TYR A 138 0.97 -9.68 -2.13
C TYR A 138 1.26 -9.70 -3.64
N GLY A 139 0.25 -9.99 -4.41
CA GLY A 139 0.19 -9.80 -5.85
C GLY A 139 -1.26 -9.79 -6.31
N GLY A 140 -1.66 -8.82 -7.14
CA GLY A 140 -3.06 -8.68 -7.57
C GLY A 140 -3.61 -9.90 -8.29
N ARG A 141 -2.79 -10.61 -9.08
CA ARG A 141 -3.21 -11.88 -9.69
C ARG A 141 -3.44 -12.98 -8.66
N ASP A 142 -2.58 -13.05 -7.64
CA ASP A 142 -2.70 -14.01 -6.54
C ASP A 142 -3.95 -13.71 -5.71
N GLU A 143 -4.20 -12.45 -5.40
CA GLU A 143 -5.41 -11.99 -4.70
C GLU A 143 -6.70 -12.38 -5.45
N ILE A 144 -6.76 -12.13 -6.77
CA ILE A 144 -7.92 -12.49 -7.59
C ILE A 144 -8.15 -14.02 -7.55
N VAL A 145 -7.09 -14.81 -7.67
CA VAL A 145 -7.19 -16.28 -7.57
C VAL A 145 -7.60 -16.72 -6.18
N HIS A 146 -7.09 -16.07 -5.12
CA HIS A 146 -7.51 -16.30 -3.73
C HIS A 146 -9.01 -16.05 -3.55
N ALA A 147 -9.50 -14.89 -3.98
CA ALA A 147 -10.91 -14.52 -3.90
C ALA A 147 -11.81 -15.50 -4.66
N ALA A 148 -11.43 -15.87 -5.89
CA ALA A 148 -12.16 -16.84 -6.69
C ALA A 148 -12.24 -18.21 -6.02
N ARG A 149 -11.15 -18.68 -5.40
CA ARG A 149 -11.14 -19.95 -4.64
C ARG A 149 -12.03 -19.88 -3.40
N ALA A 150 -12.00 -18.78 -2.67
CA ALA A 150 -12.83 -18.59 -1.48
C ALA A 150 -14.32 -18.57 -1.85
N PHE A 151 -14.69 -17.85 -2.91
CA PHE A 151 -16.05 -17.86 -3.43
C PHE A 151 -16.49 -19.27 -3.89
N ALA A 152 -15.65 -19.98 -4.64
CA ALA A 152 -15.94 -21.35 -5.09
C ALA A 152 -16.13 -22.32 -3.91
N ALA A 153 -15.40 -22.14 -2.82
CA ALA A 153 -15.59 -22.92 -1.60
C ALA A 153 -16.97 -22.63 -0.94
N ASP A 154 -17.39 -21.38 -0.90
CA ASP A 154 -18.71 -20.98 -0.39
C ASP A 154 -19.84 -21.52 -1.27
N VAL A 155 -19.68 -21.57 -2.60
CA VAL A 155 -20.62 -22.21 -3.53
C VAL A 155 -20.70 -23.73 -3.25
N ALA A 156 -19.56 -24.40 -3.10
CA ALA A 156 -19.53 -25.83 -2.78
C ALA A 156 -20.17 -26.14 -1.41
N ALA A 157 -20.12 -25.21 -0.47
CA ALA A 157 -20.78 -25.29 0.83
C ALA A 157 -22.29 -24.94 0.80
N GLY A 158 -22.83 -24.55 -0.37
CA GLY A 158 -24.24 -24.18 -0.53
C GLY A 158 -24.61 -22.81 0.03
N LYS A 159 -23.60 -21.93 0.29
CA LYS A 159 -23.83 -20.57 0.80
C LYS A 159 -24.32 -19.63 -0.29
N TYR A 160 -23.83 -19.82 -1.51
CA TYR A 160 -24.17 -19.06 -2.72
C TYR A 160 -24.34 -19.99 -3.91
N MET A 161 -25.05 -19.52 -4.96
CA MET A 161 -25.00 -20.08 -6.30
C MET A 161 -23.94 -19.32 -7.12
N ALA A 162 -23.38 -19.94 -8.15
CA ALA A 162 -22.33 -19.32 -8.97
C ALA A 162 -22.83 -18.03 -9.67
N GLU A 163 -24.12 -18.01 -10.04
CA GLU A 163 -24.78 -16.89 -10.73
C GLU A 163 -25.01 -15.67 -9.82
N GLU A 164 -24.88 -15.84 -8.51
CA GLU A 164 -25.00 -14.73 -7.54
C GLU A 164 -23.72 -13.90 -7.42
N LEU A 165 -22.63 -14.32 -8.09
CA LEU A 165 -21.38 -13.55 -8.08
C LEU A 165 -21.56 -12.22 -8.83
N THR A 166 -21.47 -11.13 -8.07
CA THR A 166 -21.35 -9.76 -8.59
C THR A 166 -19.99 -9.18 -8.27
N GLU A 167 -19.63 -8.01 -8.84
CA GLU A 167 -18.40 -7.30 -8.50
C GLU A 167 -18.35 -6.95 -7.00
N GLU A 168 -19.47 -6.48 -6.45
CA GLU A 168 -19.58 -6.12 -5.03
C GLU A 168 -19.42 -7.35 -4.10
N LEU A 169 -20.00 -8.50 -4.49
CA LEU A 169 -19.82 -9.71 -3.73
C LEU A 169 -18.36 -10.20 -3.82
N PHE A 170 -17.74 -10.09 -5.01
CA PHE A 170 -16.35 -10.46 -5.21
C PHE A 170 -15.39 -9.63 -4.36
N ASP A 171 -15.64 -8.31 -4.22
CA ASP A 171 -14.88 -7.42 -3.36
C ASP A 171 -14.79 -7.90 -1.91
N THR A 172 -15.83 -8.57 -1.41
CA THR A 172 -15.84 -9.09 -0.04
C THR A 172 -14.86 -10.25 0.19
N TYR A 173 -14.36 -10.87 -0.87
CA TYR A 173 -13.37 -11.94 -0.84
C TYR A 173 -11.92 -11.46 -1.05
N LEU A 174 -11.73 -10.21 -1.46
CA LEU A 174 -10.39 -9.62 -1.62
C LEU A 174 -9.73 -9.34 -0.26
N TYR A 175 -8.41 -9.25 -0.24
CA TYR A 175 -7.68 -8.82 0.95
C TYR A 175 -8.03 -7.39 1.36
N SER A 176 -8.40 -6.55 0.38
CA SER A 176 -8.79 -5.15 0.55
C SER A 176 -10.25 -4.93 0.96
N LYS A 177 -11.00 -5.98 1.26
CA LYS A 177 -12.42 -5.86 1.65
C LYS A 177 -12.64 -4.76 2.70
N ASN A 178 -13.71 -3.99 2.52
CA ASN A 178 -14.08 -2.85 3.38
C ASN A 178 -13.10 -1.66 3.31
N VAL A 179 -12.20 -1.62 2.33
CA VAL A 179 -11.32 -0.49 2.06
C VAL A 179 -11.70 0.07 0.69
N PRO A 180 -11.99 1.37 0.55
CA PRO A 180 -12.31 1.95 -0.74
C PRO A 180 -11.12 1.83 -1.71
N ASP A 181 -11.40 1.78 -3.00
CA ASP A 181 -10.38 1.78 -4.03
C ASP A 181 -9.47 3.02 -3.97
N PRO A 182 -8.17 2.90 -4.32
CA PRO A 182 -7.29 4.05 -4.33
C PRO A 182 -7.66 5.01 -5.47
N GLU A 183 -7.79 6.28 -5.13
CA GLU A 183 -8.03 7.33 -6.12
C GLU A 183 -6.74 7.72 -6.85
N LEU A 184 -5.59 7.61 -6.15
CA LEU A 184 -4.26 7.96 -6.67
C LEU A 184 -3.26 6.86 -6.36
N ILE A 185 -2.58 6.38 -7.40
CA ILE A 185 -1.44 5.45 -7.28
C ILE A 185 -0.17 6.17 -7.71
N ILE A 186 0.81 6.22 -6.79
CA ILE A 186 2.09 6.87 -7.03
C ILE A 186 3.18 5.81 -7.18
N ARG A 187 3.97 5.94 -8.24
CA ARG A 187 5.18 5.13 -8.39
C ARG A 187 6.38 6.00 -8.68
N PRO A 188 7.26 6.20 -7.68
CA PRO A 188 8.59 6.75 -7.89
C PRO A 188 9.47 5.80 -8.70
N SER A 189 10.67 6.24 -9.06
CA SER A 189 11.74 5.49 -9.73
C SER A 189 11.75 5.51 -11.26
N GLY A 190 10.82 6.22 -11.91
CA GLY A 190 10.74 6.32 -13.37
C GLY A 190 10.14 5.11 -14.09
N GLU A 191 9.70 4.10 -13.33
CA GLU A 191 9.07 2.90 -13.90
C GLU A 191 7.57 3.14 -14.11
N GLN A 192 7.04 2.81 -15.30
CA GLN A 192 5.66 3.09 -15.70
C GLN A 192 4.84 1.79 -15.87
N ARG A 193 4.76 0.99 -14.82
CA ARG A 193 3.99 -0.25 -14.78
C ARG A 193 3.45 -0.49 -13.38
N THR A 194 2.37 -1.26 -13.26
CA THR A 194 1.73 -1.59 -11.97
C THR A 194 2.48 -2.64 -11.17
N SER A 195 3.27 -3.49 -11.84
CA SER A 195 4.01 -4.60 -11.21
C SER A 195 3.13 -5.50 -10.34
N ASN A 196 1.93 -5.84 -10.84
CA ASN A 196 0.99 -6.73 -10.14
C ASN A 196 0.44 -6.13 -8.82
N PHE A 197 0.44 -4.80 -8.69
CA PHE A 197 -0.06 -4.09 -7.51
C PHE A 197 -1.51 -3.67 -7.73
N LEU A 198 -2.40 -4.02 -6.80
CA LEU A 198 -3.80 -3.61 -6.71
C LEU A 198 -4.56 -3.68 -8.06
N LEU A 199 -4.45 -4.83 -8.80
CA LEU A 199 -4.98 -4.93 -10.17
C LEU A 199 -6.49 -4.74 -10.24
N TRP A 200 -7.23 -5.24 -9.29
CA TRP A 200 -8.67 -5.08 -9.20
C TRP A 200 -9.03 -3.66 -8.78
N GLN A 201 -8.47 -3.21 -7.67
CA GLN A 201 -8.80 -1.94 -7.02
C GLN A 201 -8.36 -0.70 -7.81
N SER A 202 -7.46 -0.87 -8.77
CA SER A 202 -6.91 0.25 -9.57
C SER A 202 -7.71 0.58 -10.83
N ALA A 203 -8.87 -0.04 -11.02
CA ALA A 203 -9.66 0.09 -12.25
C ALA A 203 -9.96 1.55 -12.64
N TYR A 204 -10.15 2.44 -11.66
CA TYR A 204 -10.41 3.86 -11.87
C TYR A 204 -9.40 4.78 -11.17
N SER A 205 -8.26 4.24 -10.76
CA SER A 205 -7.20 5.04 -10.13
C SER A 205 -6.47 5.92 -11.14
N GLU A 206 -6.11 7.13 -10.72
CA GLU A 206 -5.12 7.94 -11.44
C GLU A 206 -3.71 7.49 -11.07
N TYR A 207 -2.81 7.42 -12.08
CA TYR A 207 -1.42 7.04 -11.88
C TYR A 207 -0.50 8.22 -12.04
N VAL A 208 0.38 8.46 -11.04
CA VAL A 208 1.48 9.44 -11.13
C VAL A 208 2.82 8.71 -11.03
N PHE A 209 3.60 8.79 -12.11
CA PHE A 209 4.94 8.21 -12.20
C PHE A 209 5.98 9.33 -12.05
N MET A 210 6.99 9.12 -11.18
CA MET A 210 7.99 10.14 -10.84
C MET A 210 9.41 9.58 -10.96
N ASN A 211 10.37 10.41 -11.36
CA ASN A 211 11.76 10.01 -11.56
C ASN A 211 12.62 10.00 -10.29
N VAL A 212 12.04 10.28 -9.13
CA VAL A 212 12.72 10.23 -7.82
C VAL A 212 12.79 8.79 -7.32
N LEU A 213 13.88 8.37 -6.70
CA LEU A 213 13.96 7.05 -6.04
C LEU A 213 13.28 7.10 -4.67
N TRP A 214 12.60 6.02 -4.26
CA TRP A 214 11.81 6.02 -3.02
C TRP A 214 12.54 6.55 -1.77
N PRO A 215 13.82 6.21 -1.48
CA PRO A 215 14.51 6.78 -0.32
C PRO A 215 14.67 8.31 -0.35
N ASP A 216 14.66 8.91 -1.53
CA ASP A 216 14.76 10.37 -1.75
C ASP A 216 13.35 11.01 -1.95
N PHE A 217 12.26 10.25 -1.77
CA PHE A 217 10.89 10.75 -1.90
C PHE A 217 10.51 11.57 -0.67
N GLU A 218 10.20 12.84 -0.88
CA GLU A 218 9.90 13.85 0.15
C GLU A 218 8.43 14.28 0.12
N PRO A 219 7.91 14.95 1.17
CA PRO A 219 6.58 15.55 1.18
C PRO A 219 6.24 16.39 -0.04
N SER A 220 7.20 17.17 -0.55
CA SER A 220 7.03 18.00 -1.76
C SER A 220 6.69 17.17 -3.01
N HIS A 221 7.22 15.94 -3.13
CA HIS A 221 6.88 15.05 -4.24
C HIS A 221 5.44 14.50 -4.09
N LEU A 222 4.98 14.29 -2.85
CA LEU A 222 3.59 13.91 -2.62
C LEU A 222 2.65 15.06 -2.99
N ASP A 223 2.99 16.31 -2.63
CA ASP A 223 2.22 17.51 -3.03
C ASP A 223 2.16 17.65 -4.55
N GLU A 224 3.28 17.41 -5.25
CA GLU A 224 3.33 17.41 -6.71
C GLU A 224 2.39 16.33 -7.31
N ALA A 225 2.41 15.12 -6.75
CA ALA A 225 1.54 14.03 -7.20
C ALA A 225 0.05 14.33 -6.96
N ILE A 226 -0.30 14.92 -5.81
CA ILE A 226 -1.68 15.35 -5.49
C ILE A 226 -2.09 16.51 -6.41
N ALA A 227 -1.22 17.46 -6.68
CA ALA A 227 -1.50 18.55 -7.63
C ALA A 227 -1.74 18.03 -9.04
N GLU A 228 -0.97 17.01 -9.49
CA GLU A 228 -1.20 16.34 -10.78
C GLU A 228 -2.54 15.64 -10.82
N TYR A 229 -2.91 14.91 -9.76
CA TYR A 229 -4.21 14.27 -9.62
C TYR A 229 -5.37 15.28 -9.80
N HIS A 230 -5.29 16.43 -9.15
CA HIS A 230 -6.34 17.47 -9.25
C HIS A 230 -6.40 18.17 -10.63
N ARG A 231 -5.30 18.19 -11.37
CA ARG A 231 -5.28 18.74 -12.74
C ARG A 231 -6.02 17.85 -13.76
N ARG A 232 -6.25 16.58 -13.41
CA ARG A 232 -6.90 15.61 -14.29
C ARG A 232 -8.40 15.64 -14.10
N ASN A 233 -9.13 15.73 -15.22
CA ASN A 233 -10.59 15.58 -15.21
C ASN A 233 -10.92 14.08 -15.13
N ARG A 234 -11.31 13.59 -13.99
CA ARG A 234 -11.75 12.19 -13.81
C ARG A 234 -13.06 11.96 -14.57
N ARG A 235 -13.01 11.09 -15.57
CA ARG A 235 -14.18 10.64 -16.32
C ARG A 235 -14.44 9.19 -15.99
N PHE A 236 -15.56 8.90 -15.35
CA PHE A 236 -15.97 7.55 -14.94
C PHE A 236 -16.77 6.81 -16.02
N GLY A 237 -16.48 7.04 -17.31
CA GLY A 237 -17.13 6.32 -18.41
C GLY A 237 -18.60 6.66 -18.67
N GLY A 238 -19.23 7.48 -17.83
CA GLY A 238 -20.59 7.97 -18.00
C GLY A 238 -20.57 9.39 -18.55
N VAL A 239 -20.77 9.56 -19.85
CA VAL A 239 -21.05 10.86 -20.46
C VAL A 239 -22.54 11.01 -20.58
#